data_2df6d5c491156c7a14ad8e941deb4f64
#
_entry.id   2df6d5c491156c7a14ad8e941deb4f64
#
_cell.length_a   1.000
_cell.length_b   1.000
_cell.length_c   1.000
_cell.angle_alpha   90.00
_cell.angle_beta   90.00
_cell.angle_gamma   90.00
#
_symmetry.space_group_name_H-M   'P 1'
#
loop_
_entity.id
_entity.type
_entity.pdbx_description
1 polymer ?
#
loop_
_entity_poly.entity_id
_entity_poly.type
_entity_poly.pdbx_seq_one_letter_code
_entity_poly.pdbx_strand_id
1 'polypeptide(L)'
;MAAKQRLRPVGPHMKDGANHIMTETLNAVSEVLDNALVDSPETGEYRTNRNIFTDEEVFELEMKHIWEGNWVYLAHESQIPNIGDYFTTNIGRQPIIISRNKQDELNAIINACSHRGAMLCRRKTDNRTTFTCPFHGWTFNNSGKLLKVKDSRGAGYPEQFRQDGSHDLTKVARFENYRGFLFGSLNPDVPSLEEHLGEAAKIIDMIVDQSEEGLEVLRGSSTYTYDGNWKLQAENGADGYHVSATHWNYAATQARRASGESSNDTKTMDAGGWDKQEGGFYSFDNGHLLLWTEWLDAANRPLAEQRDALVAKYGEAKADWMIGVSRNLCLYPNVYLMDQFSSQIRVFRPVAVDKTEVTIYCIAPKGESDSARANRIRQYEDFFNASGMATPDDLEEFRSCQKTYMATAAKWNDMSRGAAHQITGADERAKAIGLEPIASGARTEDEGLYPIQHGYWLSAMRNALAAEREAQN
;
A
#
# COMPACT_ATOMS: atom_id res chain seq x y z
N MET A 1 24.24 55.25 9.95
CA MET A 1 24.67 54.26 10.99
C MET A 1 23.49 53.34 11.25
N ALA A 2 23.45 52.18 10.62
CA ALA A 2 22.41 51.19 10.82
C ALA A 2 22.97 50.01 11.61
N ALA A 3 22.44 49.80 12.81
CA ALA A 3 22.88 48.77 13.72
C ALA A 3 22.49 47.41 13.14
N LYS A 4 23.48 46.58 12.86
CA LYS A 4 23.29 45.14 12.56
C LYS A 4 22.86 44.46 13.87
N GLN A 5 21.56 44.17 14.04
CA GLN A 5 21.10 43.21 15.04
C GLN A 5 21.60 41.80 14.64
N ARG A 6 22.62 41.32 15.34
CA ARG A 6 23.04 39.92 15.30
C ARG A 6 21.97 39.09 16.06
N LEU A 7 21.34 38.15 15.37
CA LEU A 7 20.58 37.11 16.03
C LEU A 7 21.48 36.43 17.07
N ARG A 8 21.03 36.38 18.33
CA ARG A 8 21.75 35.68 19.40
C ARG A 8 21.72 34.18 19.09
N PRO A 9 22.85 33.48 19.23
CA PRO A 9 22.83 32.01 19.13
C PRO A 9 21.95 31.45 20.27
N VAL A 10 21.20 30.40 19.96
CA VAL A 10 20.41 29.62 20.93
C VAL A 10 21.41 29.14 22.02
N GLY A 11 21.15 29.49 23.28
CA GLY A 11 22.06 29.19 24.39
C GLY A 11 22.17 27.67 24.64
N PRO A 12 23.30 27.19 25.21
CA PRO A 12 23.55 25.77 25.46
C PRO A 12 22.42 25.07 26.27
N HIS A 13 21.79 25.73 27.20
CA HIS A 13 20.72 25.17 28.04
C HIS A 13 19.43 24.79 27.27
N MET A 14 19.17 25.37 26.08
CA MET A 14 18.02 24.93 25.26
C MET A 14 18.34 23.65 24.46
N LYS A 15 19.59 23.43 24.12
CA LYS A 15 20.04 22.19 23.43
C LYS A 15 20.05 20.99 24.38
N ASP A 16 20.51 21.19 25.62
CA ASP A 16 20.56 20.12 26.63
C ASP A 16 19.14 19.64 27.01
N GLY A 17 18.18 20.56 27.15
CA GLY A 17 16.78 20.22 27.41
C GLY A 17 16.09 19.48 26.26
N ALA A 18 16.34 19.89 25.01
CA ALA A 18 15.78 19.21 23.83
C ALA A 18 16.36 17.79 23.66
N ASN A 19 17.67 17.62 23.89
CA ASN A 19 18.30 16.30 23.82
C ASN A 19 17.79 15.36 24.93
N HIS A 20 17.53 15.88 26.12
CA HIS A 20 16.98 15.08 27.23
C HIS A 20 15.57 14.57 26.91
N ILE A 21 14.66 15.44 26.46
CA ILE A 21 13.28 15.07 26.07
C ILE A 21 13.32 14.01 24.94
N MET A 22 14.15 14.20 23.91
CA MET A 22 14.24 13.27 22.80
C MET A 22 14.79 11.91 23.23
N THR A 23 15.74 11.87 24.16
CA THR A 23 16.26 10.63 24.74
C THR A 23 15.18 9.88 25.54
N GLU A 24 14.36 10.59 26.30
CA GLU A 24 13.24 10.01 27.05
C GLU A 24 12.19 9.41 26.08
N THR A 25 11.85 10.12 25.01
CA THR A 25 10.95 9.63 23.96
C THR A 25 11.49 8.34 23.31
N LEU A 26 12.75 8.31 22.90
CA LEU A 26 13.34 7.09 22.29
C LEU A 26 13.42 5.91 23.28
N ASN A 27 13.55 6.17 24.58
CA ASN A 27 13.49 5.11 25.59
C ASN A 27 12.08 4.57 25.77
N ALA A 28 11.06 5.44 25.76
CA ALA A 28 9.65 5.03 25.81
C ALA A 28 9.28 4.18 24.57
N VAL A 29 9.68 4.60 23.37
CA VAL A 29 9.51 3.81 22.14
C VAL A 29 10.22 2.45 22.27
N SER A 30 11.45 2.41 22.80
CA SER A 30 12.16 1.14 23.03
C SER A 30 11.36 0.18 23.91
N GLU A 31 10.77 0.68 25.00
CA GLU A 31 9.94 -0.14 25.89
C GLU A 31 8.71 -0.71 25.20
N VAL A 32 8.05 0.08 24.33
CA VAL A 32 6.93 -0.41 23.52
C VAL A 32 7.40 -1.50 22.55
N LEU A 33 8.51 -1.29 21.84
CA LEU A 33 9.04 -2.26 20.88
C LEU A 33 9.53 -3.56 21.54
N ASP A 34 10.10 -3.48 22.74
CA ASP A 34 10.57 -4.65 23.48
C ASP A 34 9.40 -5.55 23.98
N ASN A 35 8.22 -4.94 24.12
CA ASN A 35 6.99 -5.62 24.51
C ASN A 35 5.97 -5.77 23.37
N ALA A 36 6.37 -5.55 22.11
CA ALA A 36 5.46 -5.50 20.99
C ALA A 36 4.88 -6.87 20.62
N LEU A 37 5.70 -7.91 20.64
CA LEU A 37 5.33 -9.25 20.19
C LEU A 37 5.69 -10.33 21.21
N VAL A 38 4.86 -11.36 21.28
CA VAL A 38 5.23 -12.70 21.76
C VAL A 38 5.33 -13.58 20.53
N ASP A 39 6.50 -14.13 20.30
CA ASP A 39 6.80 -15.04 19.19
C ASP A 39 7.48 -16.28 19.75
N SER A 40 6.73 -17.35 19.94
CA SER A 40 7.17 -18.60 20.56
C SER A 40 6.85 -19.79 19.65
N PRO A 41 7.65 -20.05 18.63
CA PRO A 41 7.41 -21.14 17.68
C PRO A 41 7.31 -22.52 18.36
N GLU A 42 8.04 -22.72 19.46
CA GLU A 42 8.06 -24.00 20.19
C GLU A 42 6.71 -24.33 20.85
N THR A 43 5.96 -23.30 21.25
CA THR A 43 4.63 -23.44 21.86
C THR A 43 3.49 -23.15 20.89
N GLY A 44 3.80 -22.55 19.75
CA GLY A 44 2.82 -22.01 18.79
C GLY A 44 2.07 -20.80 19.33
N GLU A 45 2.63 -20.07 20.30
CA GLU A 45 2.03 -18.88 20.88
C GLU A 45 2.54 -17.63 20.18
N TYR A 46 1.63 -16.93 19.48
CA TYR A 46 1.90 -15.67 18.79
C TYR A 46 0.92 -14.60 19.25
N ARG A 47 1.44 -13.49 19.78
CA ARG A 47 0.62 -12.36 20.24
C ARG A 47 1.21 -11.04 19.85
N THR A 48 0.34 -10.10 19.53
CA THR A 48 0.70 -8.70 19.24
C THR A 48 0.15 -7.79 20.33
N ASN A 49 1.01 -6.96 20.91
CA ASN A 49 0.60 -5.98 21.90
C ASN A 49 -0.19 -4.85 21.24
N ARG A 50 -1.36 -4.55 21.79
CA ARG A 50 -2.25 -3.50 21.28
C ARG A 50 -1.65 -2.10 21.32
N ASN A 51 -0.61 -1.86 22.13
CA ASN A 51 0.07 -0.57 22.19
C ASN A 51 0.66 -0.14 20.83
N ILE A 52 1.09 -1.09 19.98
CA ILE A 52 1.66 -0.73 18.67
C ILE A 52 0.64 -0.07 17.72
N PHE A 53 -0.66 -0.16 18.03
CA PHE A 53 -1.74 0.47 17.27
C PHE A 53 -2.16 1.83 17.82
N THR A 54 -1.67 2.23 19.00
CA THR A 54 -2.17 3.40 19.73
C THR A 54 -1.07 4.37 20.17
N ASP A 55 0.19 3.96 20.13
CA ASP A 55 1.30 4.79 20.58
C ASP A 55 1.70 5.81 19.50
N GLU A 56 1.62 7.09 19.84
CA GLU A 56 1.90 8.22 18.94
C GLU A 56 3.38 8.29 18.53
N GLU A 57 4.31 7.97 19.44
CA GLU A 57 5.74 8.07 19.19
C GLU A 57 6.22 6.91 18.29
N VAL A 58 5.64 5.72 18.46
CA VAL A 58 5.81 4.60 17.53
C VAL A 58 5.29 4.98 16.15
N PHE A 59 4.12 5.61 16.08
CA PHE A 59 3.54 6.08 14.84
C PHE A 59 4.43 7.11 14.12
N GLU A 60 5.00 8.08 14.84
CA GLU A 60 5.91 9.07 14.24
C GLU A 60 7.18 8.40 13.67
N LEU A 61 7.70 7.38 14.35
CA LEU A 61 8.83 6.60 13.86
C LEU A 61 8.45 5.79 12.60
N GLU A 62 7.25 5.17 12.57
CA GLU A 62 6.71 4.52 11.38
C GLU A 62 6.61 5.48 10.20
N MET A 63 6.06 6.67 10.43
CA MET A 63 5.92 7.67 9.36
C MET A 63 7.25 8.02 8.73
N LYS A 64 8.29 8.20 9.52
CA LYS A 64 9.61 8.56 9.03
C LYS A 64 10.33 7.42 8.32
N HIS A 65 10.30 6.22 8.87
CA HIS A 65 11.17 5.11 8.43
C HIS A 65 10.45 4.05 7.58
N ILE A 66 9.15 3.84 7.79
CA ILE A 66 8.37 2.89 6.99
C ILE A 66 7.68 3.61 5.82
N TRP A 67 6.97 4.70 6.10
CA TRP A 67 6.13 5.37 5.10
C TRP A 67 6.90 6.34 4.20
N GLU A 68 7.86 7.05 4.73
CA GLU A 68 8.70 8.00 3.99
C GLU A 68 10.08 7.41 3.64
N GLY A 69 10.54 6.43 4.43
CA GLY A 69 11.87 5.83 4.35
C GLY A 69 11.98 4.50 3.61
N ASN A 70 10.88 3.89 3.19
CA ASN A 70 10.86 2.64 2.44
C ASN A 70 10.16 2.81 1.08
N TRP A 71 10.13 1.78 0.26
CA TRP A 71 9.34 1.76 -0.97
C TRP A 71 7.85 1.78 -0.66
N VAL A 72 7.11 2.67 -1.31
CA VAL A 72 5.65 2.71 -1.28
C VAL A 72 5.09 2.76 -2.70
N TYR A 73 3.99 2.08 -2.94
CA TYR A 73 3.26 2.17 -4.20
C TYR A 73 2.63 3.55 -4.35
N LEU A 74 2.73 4.12 -5.55
CA LEU A 74 2.29 5.48 -5.84
C LEU A 74 1.13 5.56 -6.83
N ALA A 75 1.24 4.84 -7.95
CA ALA A 75 0.27 4.85 -9.05
C ALA A 75 0.54 3.69 -10.01
N HIS A 76 -0.38 3.45 -10.95
CA HIS A 76 -0.13 2.62 -12.13
C HIS A 76 0.11 3.53 -13.35
N GLU A 77 1.06 3.19 -14.20
CA GLU A 77 1.46 4.04 -15.35
C GLU A 77 0.31 4.33 -16.32
N SER A 78 -0.68 3.43 -16.41
CA SER A 78 -1.88 3.67 -17.22
C SER A 78 -2.75 4.84 -16.76
N GLN A 79 -2.51 5.38 -15.56
CA GLN A 79 -3.16 6.59 -15.06
C GLN A 79 -2.53 7.88 -15.61
N ILE A 80 -1.38 7.74 -16.29
CA ILE A 80 -0.57 8.84 -16.83
C ILE A 80 -0.11 8.47 -18.27
N PRO A 81 -1.05 8.14 -19.18
CA PRO A 81 -0.71 7.51 -20.46
C PRO A 81 -0.12 8.48 -21.49
N ASN A 82 -0.40 9.79 -21.41
CA ASN A 82 -0.05 10.76 -22.44
C ASN A 82 1.00 11.75 -21.95
N ILE A 83 1.79 12.29 -22.88
CA ILE A 83 2.70 13.40 -22.60
C ILE A 83 1.92 14.59 -21.98
N GLY A 84 2.41 15.06 -20.86
CA GLY A 84 1.78 16.13 -20.07
C GLY A 84 0.81 15.65 -19.00
N ASP A 85 0.38 14.39 -19.02
CA ASP A 85 -0.46 13.84 -17.95
C ASP A 85 0.29 13.87 -16.62
N TYR A 86 -0.45 14.14 -15.57
CA TYR A 86 0.04 14.01 -14.21
C TYR A 86 -0.99 13.36 -13.28
N PHE A 87 -0.48 12.77 -12.22
CA PHE A 87 -1.24 12.15 -11.13
C PHE A 87 -0.67 12.62 -9.79
N THR A 88 -1.53 13.01 -8.84
CA THR A 88 -1.09 13.39 -7.49
C THR A 88 -1.35 12.27 -6.50
N THR A 89 -0.35 12.02 -5.64
CA THR A 89 -0.37 11.00 -4.60
C THR A 89 0.44 11.45 -3.39
N ASN A 90 0.77 10.54 -2.48
CA ASN A 90 1.59 10.83 -1.30
C ASN A 90 2.64 9.74 -1.07
N ILE A 91 3.77 10.13 -0.50
CA ILE A 91 4.69 9.26 0.23
C ILE A 91 4.58 9.67 1.71
N GLY A 92 3.98 8.83 2.54
CA GLY A 92 3.66 9.21 3.91
C GLY A 92 2.87 10.53 3.97
N ARG A 93 3.45 11.56 4.59
CA ARG A 93 2.90 12.92 4.68
C ARG A 93 3.25 13.81 3.49
N GLN A 94 4.19 13.40 2.64
CA GLN A 94 4.71 14.23 1.56
C GLN A 94 3.82 14.14 0.31
N PRO A 95 3.26 15.27 -0.17
CA PRO A 95 2.48 15.29 -1.40
C PRO A 95 3.39 15.16 -2.62
N ILE A 96 3.02 14.28 -3.56
CA ILE A 96 3.81 13.94 -4.75
C ILE A 96 3.03 14.25 -6.02
N ILE A 97 3.74 14.69 -7.06
CA ILE A 97 3.26 14.74 -8.45
C ILE A 97 4.05 13.68 -9.22
N ILE A 98 3.36 12.76 -9.87
CA ILE A 98 3.92 11.90 -10.91
C ILE A 98 3.49 12.49 -12.24
N SER A 99 4.39 12.65 -13.18
CA SER A 99 4.10 13.28 -14.48
C SER A 99 4.86 12.62 -15.62
N ARG A 100 4.26 12.64 -16.83
CA ARG A 100 4.92 12.21 -18.06
C ARG A 100 5.41 13.43 -18.82
N ASN A 101 6.71 13.52 -19.00
CA ASN A 101 7.34 14.68 -19.63
C ASN A 101 7.30 14.62 -21.17
N LYS A 102 7.91 15.62 -21.83
CA LYS A 102 7.97 15.69 -23.29
C LYS A 102 8.83 14.63 -23.96
N GLN A 103 9.72 14.00 -23.20
CA GLN A 103 10.58 12.91 -23.64
C GLN A 103 9.92 11.53 -23.40
N ASP A 104 8.63 11.54 -23.00
CA ASP A 104 7.87 10.35 -22.63
C ASP A 104 8.39 9.62 -21.36
N GLU A 105 9.14 10.35 -20.53
CA GLU A 105 9.68 9.83 -19.28
C GLU A 105 8.75 10.14 -18.10
N LEU A 106 8.61 9.21 -17.17
CA LEU A 106 7.91 9.43 -15.91
C LEU A 106 8.84 10.09 -14.89
N ASN A 107 8.30 11.06 -14.16
CA ASN A 107 9.01 11.78 -13.11
C ASN A 107 8.15 11.83 -11.86
N ALA A 108 8.77 11.72 -10.67
CA ALA A 108 8.12 11.91 -9.38
C ALA A 108 8.80 13.06 -8.63
N ILE A 109 8.02 14.06 -8.23
CA ILE A 109 8.49 15.29 -7.59
C ILE A 109 7.59 15.65 -6.40
N ILE A 110 8.16 16.34 -5.41
CA ILE A 110 7.39 16.87 -4.28
C ILE A 110 6.43 17.96 -4.79
N ASN A 111 5.15 17.86 -4.44
CA ASN A 111 4.11 18.82 -4.84
C ASN A 111 4.13 20.07 -3.96
N ALA A 112 5.29 20.71 -3.85
CA ALA A 112 5.50 21.91 -3.06
C ALA A 112 6.41 22.89 -3.82
N CYS A 113 5.94 24.12 -4.02
CA CYS A 113 6.71 25.16 -4.69
C CYS A 113 7.98 25.49 -3.90
N SER A 114 9.16 25.45 -4.55
CA SER A 114 10.46 25.74 -3.95
C SER A 114 10.61 27.18 -3.42
N HIS A 115 9.67 28.08 -3.74
CA HIS A 115 9.67 29.42 -3.16
C HIS A 115 9.19 29.46 -1.71
N ARG A 116 7.95 29.00 -1.43
CA ARG A 116 7.33 29.05 -0.10
C ARG A 116 6.36 27.89 0.15
N GLY A 117 6.61 26.72 -0.44
CA GLY A 117 5.90 25.49 -0.14
C GLY A 117 4.45 25.37 -0.62
N ALA A 118 3.94 26.35 -1.39
CA ALA A 118 2.55 26.24 -1.85
C ALA A 118 2.35 25.05 -2.81
N MET A 119 1.25 24.32 -2.62
CA MET A 119 0.88 23.19 -3.48
C MET A 119 0.66 23.64 -4.93
N LEU A 120 1.32 22.99 -5.89
CA LEU A 120 1.28 23.30 -7.30
C LEU A 120 0.09 22.66 -8.01
N CYS A 121 -0.09 21.36 -7.85
CA CYS A 121 -1.16 20.59 -8.45
C CYS A 121 -2.18 20.18 -7.36
N ARG A 122 -3.40 20.69 -7.48
CA ARG A 122 -4.50 20.46 -6.52
C ARG A 122 -5.54 19.46 -7.01
N ARG A 123 -5.48 19.09 -8.29
CA ARG A 123 -6.33 18.07 -8.89
C ARG A 123 -5.64 16.73 -8.83
N LYS A 124 -6.41 15.65 -8.72
CA LYS A 124 -5.89 14.28 -8.72
C LYS A 124 -5.18 13.97 -10.03
N THR A 125 -5.76 14.37 -11.15
CA THR A 125 -5.23 14.19 -12.51
C THR A 125 -5.52 15.42 -13.38
N ASP A 126 -4.64 15.72 -14.31
CA ASP A 126 -4.84 16.71 -15.37
C ASP A 126 -3.73 16.52 -16.43
N ASN A 127 -3.78 17.25 -17.55
CA ASN A 127 -2.72 17.26 -18.55
C ASN A 127 -2.08 18.66 -18.63
N ARG A 128 -0.80 18.77 -18.24
CA ARG A 128 -0.03 20.02 -18.23
C ARG A 128 1.46 19.75 -18.43
N THR A 129 2.07 20.52 -19.28
CA THR A 129 3.53 20.50 -19.49
C THR A 129 4.28 21.46 -18.56
N THR A 130 3.58 22.33 -17.83
CA THR A 130 4.14 23.26 -16.86
C THR A 130 3.23 23.42 -15.66
N PHE A 131 3.82 23.65 -14.51
CA PHE A 131 3.15 23.92 -13.23
C PHE A 131 3.44 25.35 -12.81
N THR A 132 2.43 26.20 -12.80
CA THR A 132 2.55 27.59 -12.31
C THR A 132 2.00 27.68 -10.90
N CYS A 133 2.84 28.10 -9.96
CA CYS A 133 2.45 28.27 -8.58
C CYS A 133 1.35 29.33 -8.44
N PRO A 134 0.20 29.01 -7.85
CA PRO A 134 -0.91 29.96 -7.73
C PRO A 134 -0.61 31.11 -6.75
N PHE A 135 0.44 30.98 -5.93
CA PHE A 135 0.77 31.99 -4.92
C PHE A 135 1.58 33.16 -5.51
N HIS A 136 2.74 32.89 -6.14
CA HIS A 136 3.61 33.95 -6.65
C HIS A 136 4.03 33.78 -8.13
N GLY A 137 3.38 32.86 -8.86
CA GLY A 137 3.58 32.68 -10.29
C GLY A 137 4.93 32.08 -10.70
N TRP A 138 5.66 31.43 -9.79
CA TRP A 138 6.81 30.62 -10.19
C TRP A 138 6.33 29.47 -11.06
N THR A 139 7.00 29.26 -12.18
CA THR A 139 6.58 28.25 -13.18
C THR A 139 7.69 27.24 -13.39
N PHE A 140 7.33 25.99 -13.28
CA PHE A 140 8.21 24.83 -13.45
C PHE A 140 7.74 24.02 -14.67
N ASN A 141 8.66 23.31 -15.33
CA ASN A 141 8.24 22.26 -16.24
C ASN A 141 7.74 21.04 -15.44
N ASN A 142 7.14 20.08 -16.11
CA ASN A 142 6.62 18.88 -15.45
C ASN A 142 7.69 17.84 -15.05
N SER A 143 8.99 18.12 -15.30
CA SER A 143 10.12 17.40 -14.69
C SER A 143 10.68 18.14 -13.46
N GLY A 144 10.05 19.22 -13.01
CA GLY A 144 10.42 19.97 -11.80
C GLY A 144 11.37 21.14 -12.01
N LYS A 145 11.91 21.37 -13.22
CA LYS A 145 12.87 22.45 -13.47
C LYS A 145 12.19 23.82 -13.43
N LEU A 146 12.75 24.76 -12.68
CA LEU A 146 12.28 26.16 -12.65
C LEU A 146 12.53 26.84 -14.00
N LEU A 147 11.44 27.24 -14.66
CA LEU A 147 11.48 27.94 -15.96
C LEU A 147 11.43 29.43 -15.79
N LYS A 148 10.57 29.94 -14.90
CA LYS A 148 10.27 31.38 -14.82
C LYS A 148 9.85 31.77 -13.41
N VAL A 149 10.32 32.91 -12.95
CA VAL A 149 9.75 33.66 -11.83
C VAL A 149 8.97 34.85 -12.37
N LYS A 150 7.86 35.24 -11.73
CA LYS A 150 7.06 36.38 -12.11
C LYS A 150 7.86 37.68 -11.89
N ASP A 151 7.69 38.65 -12.80
CA ASP A 151 8.27 39.98 -12.68
C ASP A 151 9.77 39.99 -12.38
N SER A 152 10.54 39.17 -13.11
CA SER A 152 11.98 38.97 -12.86
C SER A 152 12.83 40.23 -13.16
N ARG A 153 12.30 41.23 -13.87
CA ARG A 153 12.98 42.48 -14.11
C ARG A 153 13.00 43.32 -12.84
N GLY A 154 14.20 43.70 -12.38
CA GLY A 154 14.34 44.51 -11.16
C GLY A 154 14.07 43.76 -9.84
N ALA A 155 13.90 42.45 -9.90
CA ALA A 155 13.61 41.61 -8.70
C ALA A 155 14.76 41.55 -7.72
N GLY A 156 16.00 41.93 -8.11
CA GLY A 156 17.14 41.97 -7.20
C GLY A 156 17.62 40.62 -6.71
N TYR A 157 17.31 39.53 -7.44
CA TYR A 157 17.84 38.21 -7.09
C TYR A 157 19.38 38.21 -7.17
N PRO A 158 20.07 37.42 -6.29
CA PRO A 158 21.49 37.22 -6.40
C PRO A 158 21.91 36.69 -7.78
N GLU A 159 23.15 37.01 -8.21
CA GLU A 159 23.66 36.62 -9.51
C GLU A 159 23.61 35.11 -9.75
N GLN A 160 23.89 34.31 -8.71
CA GLN A 160 23.86 32.83 -8.74
C GLN A 160 22.44 32.24 -8.72
N PHE A 161 21.40 33.07 -8.59
CA PHE A 161 20.02 32.59 -8.61
C PHE A 161 19.73 31.84 -9.93
N ARG A 162 19.26 30.58 -9.86
CA ARG A 162 19.01 29.65 -10.96
C ARG A 162 20.23 28.99 -11.63
N GLN A 163 21.44 29.28 -11.25
CA GLN A 163 22.61 28.74 -11.97
C GLN A 163 22.90 27.28 -11.62
N ASP A 164 22.52 26.84 -10.41
CA ASP A 164 22.82 25.52 -9.85
C ASP A 164 21.64 24.57 -9.75
N GLY A 165 20.44 24.99 -10.19
CA GLY A 165 19.22 24.18 -10.04
C GLY A 165 18.64 24.13 -8.63
N SER A 166 19.20 24.89 -7.68
CA SER A 166 18.75 24.89 -6.26
C SER A 166 17.31 25.33 -6.06
N HIS A 167 16.68 25.92 -7.08
CA HIS A 167 15.30 26.36 -7.08
C HIS A 167 14.35 25.44 -7.89
N ASP A 168 14.87 24.32 -8.39
CA ASP A 168 14.03 23.29 -9.00
C ASP A 168 13.19 22.59 -7.91
N LEU A 169 12.12 21.91 -8.31
CA LEU A 169 11.32 21.11 -7.39
C LEU A 169 12.13 19.89 -6.92
N THR A 170 12.00 19.54 -5.65
CA THR A 170 12.64 18.37 -5.08
C THR A 170 12.11 17.11 -5.75
N LYS A 171 13.00 16.27 -6.24
CA LYS A 171 12.65 14.96 -6.78
C LYS A 171 12.47 13.95 -5.65
N VAL A 172 11.61 12.95 -5.87
CA VAL A 172 11.59 11.74 -5.06
C VAL A 172 12.93 11.05 -5.21
N ALA A 173 13.53 10.64 -4.09
CA ALA A 173 14.92 10.14 -4.07
C ALA A 173 15.10 8.86 -4.88
N ARG A 174 14.15 7.93 -4.75
CA ARG A 174 14.06 6.71 -5.56
C ARG A 174 12.66 6.62 -6.17
N PHE A 175 12.60 6.37 -7.48
CA PHE A 175 11.35 6.23 -8.22
C PHE A 175 11.55 5.20 -9.32
N GLU A 176 10.84 4.10 -9.26
CA GLU A 176 11.01 2.97 -10.17
C GLU A 176 9.65 2.43 -10.65
N ASN A 177 9.67 1.77 -11.82
CA ASN A 177 8.50 1.15 -12.44
C ASN A 177 8.73 -0.36 -12.51
N TYR A 178 7.86 -1.13 -11.87
CA TYR A 178 7.80 -2.57 -12.04
C TYR A 178 6.54 -2.94 -12.81
N ARG A 179 6.69 -3.22 -14.11
CA ARG A 179 5.62 -3.67 -15.00
C ARG A 179 4.34 -2.81 -14.98
N GLY A 180 4.51 -1.50 -14.89
CA GLY A 180 3.42 -0.52 -14.81
C GLY A 180 3.06 -0.06 -13.41
N PHE A 181 3.49 -0.78 -12.37
CA PHE A 181 3.32 -0.36 -10.99
C PHE A 181 4.47 0.57 -10.58
N LEU A 182 4.12 1.79 -10.19
CA LEU A 182 5.08 2.86 -9.88
C LEU A 182 5.28 2.94 -8.37
N PHE A 183 6.54 2.88 -7.95
CA PHE A 183 6.95 2.94 -6.55
C PHE A 183 7.89 4.10 -6.31
N GLY A 184 7.94 4.61 -5.09
CA GLY A 184 8.87 5.64 -4.69
C GLY A 184 9.27 5.56 -3.23
N SER A 185 10.45 6.14 -2.93
CA SER A 185 10.95 6.34 -1.57
C SER A 185 11.64 7.69 -1.45
N LEU A 186 11.58 8.31 -0.27
CA LEU A 186 12.34 9.52 0.03
C LEU A 186 13.75 9.21 0.56
N ASN A 187 14.01 7.95 0.89
CA ASN A 187 15.32 7.48 1.29
C ASN A 187 16.11 7.02 0.05
N PRO A 188 17.26 7.66 -0.28
CA PRO A 188 18.08 7.26 -1.42
C PRO A 188 18.78 5.91 -1.23
N ASP A 189 18.91 5.44 0.00
CA ASP A 189 19.70 4.26 0.37
C ASP A 189 18.86 2.97 0.48
N VAL A 190 17.58 3.00 0.07
CA VAL A 190 16.76 1.78 0.00
C VAL A 190 17.35 0.79 -1.01
N PRO A 191 17.19 -0.54 -0.79
CA PRO A 191 17.53 -1.57 -1.79
C PRO A 191 16.86 -1.29 -3.14
N SER A 192 17.27 -1.96 -4.20
CA SER A 192 16.53 -1.88 -5.48
C SER A 192 15.07 -2.31 -5.30
N LEU A 193 14.19 -1.81 -6.18
CA LEU A 193 12.78 -2.22 -6.13
C LEU A 193 12.62 -3.72 -6.35
N GLU A 194 13.47 -4.31 -7.21
CA GLU A 194 13.47 -5.75 -7.48
C GLU A 194 13.82 -6.55 -6.22
N GLU A 195 14.84 -6.13 -5.46
CA GLU A 195 15.19 -6.75 -4.17
C GLU A 195 14.09 -6.56 -3.12
N HIS A 196 13.42 -5.39 -3.12
CA HIS A 196 12.31 -5.14 -2.21
C HIS A 196 11.11 -6.04 -2.52
N LEU A 197 10.74 -6.18 -3.79
CA LEU A 197 9.60 -7.02 -4.19
C LEU A 197 9.90 -8.53 -4.02
N GLY A 198 11.14 -8.95 -4.25
CA GLY A 198 11.56 -10.35 -4.10
C GLY A 198 10.60 -11.34 -4.77
N GLU A 199 10.26 -12.41 -4.09
CA GLU A 199 9.33 -13.44 -4.59
C GLU A 199 7.89 -12.93 -4.82
N ALA A 200 7.46 -11.87 -4.15
CA ALA A 200 6.15 -11.25 -4.38
C ALA A 200 6.01 -10.71 -5.82
N ALA A 201 7.13 -10.37 -6.48
CA ALA A 201 7.16 -9.95 -7.88
C ALA A 201 6.54 -10.99 -8.83
N LYS A 202 6.70 -12.29 -8.56
CA LYS A 202 6.12 -13.37 -9.39
C LYS A 202 4.59 -13.35 -9.38
N ILE A 203 3.98 -12.88 -8.31
CA ILE A 203 2.52 -12.69 -8.22
C ILE A 203 2.08 -11.46 -9.03
N ILE A 204 2.85 -10.36 -8.98
CA ILE A 204 2.61 -9.20 -9.86
C ILE A 204 2.70 -9.63 -11.32
N ASP A 205 3.69 -10.43 -11.66
CA ASP A 205 3.86 -10.97 -13.02
C ASP A 205 2.64 -11.77 -13.48
N MET A 206 2.08 -12.63 -12.63
CA MET A 206 0.87 -13.37 -12.97
C MET A 206 -0.34 -12.46 -13.20
N ILE A 207 -0.42 -11.35 -12.48
CA ILE A 207 -1.51 -10.37 -12.67
C ILE A 207 -1.31 -9.62 -14.00
N VAL A 208 -0.09 -9.19 -14.32
CA VAL A 208 0.21 -8.47 -15.57
C VAL A 208 0.11 -9.41 -16.79
N ASP A 209 0.53 -10.65 -16.64
CA ASP A 209 0.52 -11.67 -17.69
C ASP A 209 -0.89 -12.09 -18.15
N GLN A 210 -1.96 -11.57 -17.51
CA GLN A 210 -3.34 -11.73 -17.94
C GLN A 210 -3.62 -11.10 -19.32
N SER A 211 -2.80 -10.17 -19.78
CA SER A 211 -2.87 -9.60 -21.13
C SER A 211 -1.49 -9.30 -21.68
N GLU A 212 -1.29 -9.55 -22.99
CA GLU A 212 -0.07 -9.16 -23.71
C GLU A 212 0.10 -7.64 -23.80
N GLU A 213 -1.00 -6.90 -23.79
CA GLU A 213 -1.01 -5.44 -23.83
C GLU A 213 -0.84 -4.83 -22.43
N GLY A 214 -0.73 -5.67 -21.36
CA GLY A 214 -0.64 -5.28 -19.97
C GLY A 214 -1.99 -4.88 -19.36
N LEU A 215 -1.93 -4.11 -18.28
CA LEU A 215 -3.07 -3.73 -17.49
C LEU A 215 -3.44 -2.26 -17.68
N GLU A 216 -4.67 -1.92 -17.30
CA GLU A 216 -5.14 -0.55 -17.19
C GLU A 216 -5.96 -0.35 -15.91
N VAL A 217 -5.80 0.80 -15.27
CA VAL A 217 -6.68 1.27 -14.20
C VAL A 217 -7.89 1.88 -14.86
N LEU A 218 -9.08 1.38 -14.51
CA LEU A 218 -10.34 1.88 -15.05
C LEU A 218 -10.66 3.26 -14.46
N ARG A 219 -11.49 4.05 -15.18
CA ARG A 219 -11.89 5.37 -14.73
C ARG A 219 -12.76 5.26 -13.47
N GLY A 220 -12.44 6.12 -12.51
CA GLY A 220 -13.12 6.15 -11.22
C GLY A 220 -12.26 5.57 -10.12
N SER A 221 -12.57 5.97 -8.91
CA SER A 221 -11.98 5.46 -7.68
C SER A 221 -12.91 5.75 -6.53
N SER A 222 -12.84 4.96 -5.48
CA SER A 222 -13.47 5.26 -4.20
C SER A 222 -12.39 5.59 -3.19
N THR A 223 -12.57 6.67 -2.44
CA THR A 223 -11.69 7.05 -1.33
C THR A 223 -12.53 7.24 -0.07
N TYR A 224 -12.09 6.64 1.01
CA TYR A 224 -12.72 6.75 2.32
C TYR A 224 -11.66 6.81 3.42
N THR A 225 -12.07 7.19 4.61
CA THR A 225 -11.25 7.09 5.82
C THR A 225 -11.98 6.24 6.85
N TYR A 226 -11.21 5.56 7.69
CA TYR A 226 -11.74 4.92 8.89
C TYR A 226 -10.96 5.36 10.12
N ASP A 227 -11.61 5.30 11.29
CA ASP A 227 -11.00 5.64 12.56
C ASP A 227 -10.32 4.38 13.13
N GLY A 228 -9.09 4.16 12.70
CA GLY A 228 -8.26 3.02 13.07
C GLY A 228 -6.85 3.11 12.49
N ASN A 229 -5.92 2.41 13.15
CA ASN A 229 -4.53 2.32 12.75
C ASN A 229 -4.38 1.60 11.41
N TRP A 230 -3.39 1.98 10.61
CA TRP A 230 -3.13 1.41 9.28
C TRP A 230 -2.84 -0.10 9.29
N LYS A 231 -2.30 -0.63 10.39
CA LYS A 231 -2.02 -2.07 10.54
C LYS A 231 -3.28 -2.93 10.48
N LEU A 232 -4.44 -2.40 10.93
CA LEU A 232 -5.72 -3.09 10.80
C LEU A 232 -6.07 -3.38 9.34
N GLN A 233 -5.81 -2.43 8.42
CA GLN A 233 -6.01 -2.66 6.99
C GLN A 233 -4.94 -3.59 6.41
N ALA A 234 -3.70 -3.49 6.90
CA ALA A 234 -2.62 -4.37 6.45
C ALA A 234 -2.88 -5.84 6.84
N GLU A 235 -3.47 -6.09 8.00
CA GLU A 235 -3.89 -7.42 8.44
C GLU A 235 -5.12 -7.91 7.66
N ASN A 236 -6.21 -7.13 7.66
CA ASN A 236 -7.51 -7.54 7.11
C ASN A 236 -7.46 -7.92 5.63
N GLY A 237 -6.63 -7.28 4.81
CA GLY A 237 -6.54 -7.59 3.38
C GLY A 237 -6.04 -9.01 3.08
N ALA A 238 -5.35 -9.66 4.01
CA ALA A 238 -4.88 -11.04 3.94
C ALA A 238 -5.50 -11.93 5.03
N ASP A 239 -6.64 -11.55 5.58
CA ASP A 239 -7.38 -12.28 6.59
C ASP A 239 -8.51 -13.09 5.96
N GLY A 240 -8.42 -14.40 6.02
CA GLY A 240 -9.51 -15.30 5.60
C GLY A 240 -10.44 -15.68 6.75
N TYR A 241 -10.03 -15.45 8.00
CA TYR A 241 -10.77 -15.93 9.17
C TYR A 241 -12.03 -15.11 9.46
N HIS A 242 -11.98 -13.79 9.25
CA HIS A 242 -13.11 -12.91 9.49
C HIS A 242 -14.25 -13.08 8.47
N VAL A 243 -13.96 -13.60 7.25
CA VAL A 243 -14.89 -13.58 6.11
C VAL A 243 -16.24 -14.19 6.43
N SER A 244 -16.27 -15.37 7.07
CA SER A 244 -17.52 -16.06 7.37
C SER A 244 -18.32 -15.42 8.50
N ALA A 245 -17.67 -14.70 9.40
CA ALA A 245 -18.32 -14.00 10.52
C ALA A 245 -18.77 -12.59 10.13
N THR A 246 -17.85 -11.76 9.65
CA THR A 246 -18.06 -10.35 9.34
C THR A 246 -18.98 -10.17 8.11
N HIS A 247 -18.77 -10.99 7.06
CA HIS A 247 -19.47 -10.85 5.78
C HIS A 247 -20.63 -11.84 5.59
N TRP A 248 -21.20 -12.39 6.66
CA TRP A 248 -22.32 -13.33 6.54
C TRP A 248 -23.53 -12.73 5.81
N ASN A 249 -23.77 -11.43 5.89
CA ASN A 249 -24.82 -10.72 5.17
C ASN A 249 -24.63 -10.80 3.66
N TYR A 250 -23.37 -10.69 3.20
CA TYR A 250 -23.03 -10.88 1.80
C TYR A 250 -23.35 -12.32 1.36
N ALA A 251 -22.87 -13.32 2.10
CA ALA A 251 -23.12 -14.73 1.83
C ALA A 251 -24.64 -15.05 1.76
N ALA A 252 -25.43 -14.56 2.72
CA ALA A 252 -26.89 -14.73 2.72
C ALA A 252 -27.58 -14.03 1.53
N THR A 253 -27.06 -12.88 1.09
CA THR A 253 -27.60 -12.17 -0.08
C THR A 253 -27.27 -12.92 -1.36
N GLN A 254 -26.07 -13.47 -1.49
CA GLN A 254 -25.69 -14.29 -2.65
C GLN A 254 -26.51 -15.58 -2.72
N ALA A 255 -26.73 -16.26 -1.61
CA ALA A 255 -27.58 -17.44 -1.55
C ALA A 255 -29.01 -17.13 -2.01
N ARG A 256 -29.59 -15.98 -1.62
CA ARG A 256 -30.92 -15.55 -2.12
C ARG A 256 -30.94 -15.23 -3.62
N ARG A 257 -29.84 -14.61 -4.12
CA ARG A 257 -29.69 -14.36 -5.57
C ARG A 257 -29.62 -15.68 -6.36
N ALA A 258 -28.87 -16.65 -5.86
CA ALA A 258 -28.70 -17.97 -6.47
C ALA A 258 -30.03 -18.81 -6.46
N SER A 259 -30.89 -18.62 -5.45
CA SER A 259 -32.18 -19.33 -5.36
C SER A 259 -33.23 -18.84 -6.35
N GLY A 260 -32.94 -17.84 -7.19
CA GLY A 260 -33.86 -17.29 -8.18
C GLY A 260 -34.89 -16.30 -7.64
N GLU A 261 -34.80 -15.92 -6.38
CA GLU A 261 -35.62 -14.87 -5.78
C GLU A 261 -35.21 -13.44 -6.22
N SER A 262 -34.13 -13.33 -6.99
CA SER A 262 -33.65 -12.08 -7.56
C SER A 262 -33.60 -12.18 -9.09
N SER A 263 -34.09 -11.15 -9.77
CA SER A 263 -34.10 -11.03 -11.24
C SER A 263 -32.71 -10.67 -11.85
N ASN A 264 -31.66 -10.65 -11.09
CA ASN A 264 -30.34 -10.24 -11.57
C ASN A 264 -29.48 -11.46 -11.95
N ASP A 265 -29.14 -11.57 -13.23
CA ASP A 265 -28.16 -12.50 -13.80
C ASP A 265 -26.70 -12.18 -13.32
N THR A 266 -26.53 -11.67 -12.12
CA THR A 266 -25.21 -11.26 -11.64
C THR A 266 -24.43 -12.49 -11.22
N LYS A 267 -23.41 -12.82 -11.97
CA LYS A 267 -22.42 -13.84 -11.63
C LYS A 267 -21.52 -13.33 -10.51
N THR A 268 -21.93 -13.57 -9.28
CA THR A 268 -21.18 -13.19 -8.08
C THR A 268 -20.65 -14.43 -7.40
N MET A 269 -19.55 -14.28 -6.70
CA MET A 269 -18.92 -15.36 -5.98
C MET A 269 -19.79 -15.86 -4.82
N ASP A 270 -19.89 -17.18 -4.66
CA ASP A 270 -20.49 -17.78 -3.48
C ASP A 270 -19.48 -17.76 -2.31
N ALA A 271 -19.72 -16.91 -1.32
CA ALA A 271 -18.93 -16.87 -0.09
C ALA A 271 -19.45 -17.86 0.98
N GLY A 272 -20.56 -18.55 0.73
CA GLY A 272 -21.16 -19.46 1.70
C GLY A 272 -20.43 -20.78 1.93
N GLY A 273 -19.33 -21.03 1.24
CA GLY A 273 -18.46 -22.20 1.38
C GLY A 273 -16.99 -21.87 1.59
N TRP A 274 -16.71 -20.63 1.97
CA TRP A 274 -15.33 -20.12 2.11
C TRP A 274 -14.45 -21.02 2.97
N ASP A 275 -14.94 -21.48 4.11
CA ASP A 275 -14.29 -22.36 5.06
C ASP A 275 -14.00 -23.79 4.55
N LYS A 276 -14.60 -24.14 3.41
CA LYS A 276 -14.48 -25.49 2.79
C LYS A 276 -13.59 -25.48 1.56
N GLN A 277 -13.19 -24.30 1.08
CA GLN A 277 -12.34 -24.18 -0.10
C GLN A 277 -10.87 -24.48 0.26
N GLU A 278 -10.16 -25.04 -0.71
CA GLU A 278 -8.70 -25.11 -0.59
C GLU A 278 -8.14 -23.70 -0.66
N GLY A 279 -7.23 -23.39 0.24
CA GLY A 279 -6.58 -22.11 0.31
C GLY A 279 -5.53 -22.05 1.39
N GLY A 280 -4.81 -20.97 1.45
CA GLY A 280 -3.76 -20.77 2.40
C GLY A 280 -3.14 -19.40 2.30
N PHE A 281 -1.97 -19.25 2.88
CA PHE A 281 -1.19 -18.03 2.73
C PHE A 281 0.26 -18.35 2.35
N TYR A 282 0.91 -17.36 1.77
CA TYR A 282 2.37 -17.31 1.64
C TYR A 282 2.89 -16.02 2.26
N SER A 283 3.98 -16.15 3.01
CA SER A 283 4.72 -15.00 3.52
C SER A 283 6.05 -14.89 2.77
N PHE A 284 6.41 -13.67 2.41
CA PHE A 284 7.64 -13.37 1.68
C PHE A 284 8.52 -12.41 2.50
N ASP A 285 9.75 -12.21 2.04
CA ASP A 285 10.63 -11.20 2.59
C ASP A 285 9.99 -9.80 2.55
N ASN A 286 10.55 -8.88 3.30
CA ASN A 286 10.11 -7.48 3.36
C ASN A 286 8.66 -7.24 3.80
N GLY A 287 8.06 -8.23 4.50
CA GLY A 287 6.71 -8.11 5.05
C GLY A 287 5.58 -8.30 4.03
N HIS A 288 5.90 -8.77 2.82
CA HIS A 288 4.89 -9.07 1.82
C HIS A 288 4.13 -10.35 2.15
N LEU A 289 2.83 -10.35 1.87
CA LEU A 289 1.92 -11.47 2.15
C LEU A 289 1.05 -11.78 0.95
N LEU A 290 0.70 -13.04 0.78
CA LEU A 290 -0.31 -13.47 -0.16
C LEU A 290 -1.32 -14.37 0.55
N LEU A 291 -2.59 -13.99 0.57
CA LEU A 291 -3.70 -14.89 0.83
C LEU A 291 -4.20 -15.44 -0.51
N TRP A 292 -4.42 -16.75 -0.59
CA TRP A 292 -4.93 -17.39 -1.79
C TRP A 292 -6.04 -18.40 -1.48
N THR A 293 -6.99 -18.52 -2.41
CA THR A 293 -8.14 -19.46 -2.26
C THR A 293 -8.56 -19.96 -3.64
N GLU A 294 -8.82 -21.26 -3.79
CA GLU A 294 -9.40 -21.79 -5.02
C GLU A 294 -10.82 -21.29 -5.25
N TRP A 295 -11.12 -21.00 -6.50
CA TRP A 295 -12.46 -20.68 -6.92
C TRP A 295 -13.29 -21.95 -7.13
N LEU A 296 -14.44 -22.05 -6.49
CA LEU A 296 -15.42 -23.12 -6.77
C LEU A 296 -16.02 -22.99 -8.16
N ASP A 297 -16.07 -21.79 -8.71
CA ASP A 297 -16.69 -21.46 -10.01
C ASP A 297 -15.72 -20.60 -10.87
N ALA A 298 -14.56 -21.16 -11.16
CA ALA A 298 -13.52 -20.49 -11.96
C ALA A 298 -14.03 -20.12 -13.38
N ALA A 299 -14.99 -20.87 -13.92
CA ALA A 299 -15.59 -20.62 -15.24
C ALA A 299 -16.37 -19.29 -15.32
N ASN A 300 -16.79 -18.74 -14.20
CA ASN A 300 -17.50 -17.45 -14.14
C ASN A 300 -16.54 -16.25 -13.94
N ARG A 301 -15.24 -16.46 -13.83
CA ARG A 301 -14.28 -15.34 -13.77
C ARG A 301 -14.18 -14.65 -15.12
N PRO A 302 -13.96 -13.31 -15.12
CA PRO A 302 -13.75 -12.57 -16.37
C PRO A 302 -12.63 -13.13 -17.25
N LEU A 303 -11.58 -13.70 -16.64
CA LEU A 303 -10.42 -14.25 -17.35
C LEU A 303 -10.65 -15.67 -17.92
N ALA A 304 -11.71 -16.37 -17.53
CA ALA A 304 -11.94 -17.76 -17.90
C ALA A 304 -12.03 -18.00 -19.43
N GLU A 305 -12.52 -17.02 -20.19
CA GLU A 305 -12.60 -17.08 -21.66
C GLU A 305 -11.22 -17.16 -22.34
N GLN A 306 -10.13 -16.82 -21.63
CA GLN A 306 -8.77 -16.85 -22.15
C GLN A 306 -7.98 -18.11 -21.75
N ARG A 307 -8.63 -19.09 -21.08
CA ARG A 307 -7.94 -20.26 -20.50
C ARG A 307 -7.02 -20.97 -21.49
N ASP A 308 -7.51 -21.31 -22.67
CA ASP A 308 -6.72 -22.08 -23.64
C ASP A 308 -5.45 -21.34 -24.09
N ALA A 309 -5.58 -20.02 -24.28
CA ALA A 309 -4.42 -19.18 -24.64
C ALA A 309 -3.39 -19.09 -23.49
N LEU A 310 -3.87 -18.96 -22.26
CA LEU A 310 -3.01 -18.90 -21.07
C LEU A 310 -2.30 -20.24 -20.83
N VAL A 311 -3.00 -21.37 -20.98
CA VAL A 311 -2.42 -22.72 -20.89
C VAL A 311 -1.34 -22.91 -21.95
N ALA A 312 -1.64 -22.54 -23.20
CA ALA A 312 -0.67 -22.66 -24.29
C ALA A 312 0.60 -21.85 -24.07
N LYS A 313 0.48 -20.70 -23.42
CA LYS A 313 1.60 -19.76 -23.20
C LYS A 313 2.39 -20.04 -21.92
N TYR A 314 1.71 -20.36 -20.83
CA TYR A 314 2.30 -20.41 -19.50
C TYR A 314 2.27 -21.81 -18.85
N GLY A 315 1.62 -22.78 -19.48
CA GLY A 315 1.38 -24.12 -18.92
C GLY A 315 0.18 -24.19 -17.99
N GLU A 316 -0.29 -25.42 -17.71
CA GLU A 316 -1.50 -25.69 -16.94
C GLU A 316 -1.44 -25.09 -15.53
N ALA A 317 -0.39 -25.37 -14.76
CA ALA A 317 -0.27 -24.94 -13.38
C ALA A 317 -0.36 -23.40 -13.20
N LYS A 318 0.36 -22.64 -14.06
CA LYS A 318 0.32 -21.16 -13.98
C LYS A 318 -1.03 -20.63 -14.47
N ALA A 319 -1.62 -21.20 -15.52
CA ALA A 319 -2.95 -20.80 -16.00
C ALA A 319 -4.04 -21.07 -14.95
N ASP A 320 -3.96 -22.19 -14.23
CA ASP A 320 -4.87 -22.49 -13.12
C ASP A 320 -4.75 -21.47 -11.99
N TRP A 321 -3.52 -21.08 -11.64
CA TRP A 321 -3.30 -20.02 -10.68
C TRP A 321 -3.87 -18.68 -11.13
N MET A 322 -3.76 -18.34 -12.42
CA MET A 322 -4.27 -17.08 -12.96
C MET A 322 -5.80 -17.02 -12.99
N ILE A 323 -6.48 -18.13 -13.23
CA ILE A 323 -7.93 -18.19 -13.42
C ILE A 323 -8.64 -18.78 -12.19
N GLY A 324 -8.12 -19.91 -11.69
CA GLY A 324 -8.78 -20.74 -10.68
C GLY A 324 -8.46 -20.38 -9.24
N VAL A 325 -7.47 -19.51 -9.01
CA VAL A 325 -7.04 -19.12 -7.66
C VAL A 325 -7.21 -17.63 -7.45
N SER A 326 -7.95 -17.24 -6.45
CA SER A 326 -8.02 -15.85 -5.99
C SER A 326 -6.76 -15.48 -5.21
N ARG A 327 -6.34 -14.24 -5.32
CA ARG A 327 -5.09 -13.76 -4.74
C ARG A 327 -5.28 -12.38 -4.14
N ASN A 328 -4.92 -12.24 -2.85
CA ASN A 328 -4.80 -10.95 -2.19
C ASN A 328 -3.34 -10.75 -1.82
N LEU A 329 -2.60 -10.06 -2.67
CA LEU A 329 -1.18 -9.76 -2.46
C LEU A 329 -1.02 -8.43 -1.72
N CYS A 330 -0.49 -8.48 -0.50
CA CYS A 330 0.00 -7.32 0.22
C CYS A 330 1.44 -7.01 -0.20
N LEU A 331 1.66 -5.88 -0.81
CA LEU A 331 2.99 -5.29 -0.96
C LEU A 331 3.17 -4.28 0.16
N TYR A 332 3.92 -4.66 1.17
CA TYR A 332 4.16 -3.84 2.35
C TYR A 332 4.92 -2.55 1.98
N PRO A 333 4.56 -1.37 2.54
CA PRO A 333 3.58 -1.20 3.61
C PRO A 333 2.15 -0.81 3.14
N ASN A 334 1.89 -0.49 1.87
CA ASN A 334 0.77 0.40 1.56
C ASN A 334 -0.20 -0.07 0.48
N VAL A 335 -0.03 -1.25 -0.12
CA VAL A 335 -0.91 -1.64 -1.22
C VAL A 335 -1.28 -3.11 -1.19
N TYR A 336 -2.56 -3.38 -1.46
CA TYR A 336 -3.04 -4.69 -1.86
C TYR A 336 -3.34 -4.71 -3.37
N LEU A 337 -2.82 -5.73 -4.03
CA LEU A 337 -3.29 -6.15 -5.34
C LEU A 337 -4.22 -7.35 -5.12
N MET A 338 -5.52 -7.12 -5.30
CA MET A 338 -6.52 -8.14 -5.06
C MET A 338 -7.12 -8.60 -6.38
N ASP A 339 -7.23 -9.92 -6.53
CA ASP A 339 -7.77 -10.56 -7.71
C ASP A 339 -8.69 -11.70 -7.28
N GLN A 340 -9.67 -11.39 -6.43
CA GLN A 340 -10.56 -12.35 -5.83
C GLN A 340 -12.02 -12.06 -6.19
N PHE A 341 -12.70 -11.23 -5.40
CA PHE A 341 -14.06 -10.79 -5.66
C PHE A 341 -14.11 -9.65 -6.67
N SER A 342 -12.98 -8.98 -6.83
CA SER A 342 -12.75 -7.96 -7.83
C SER A 342 -11.26 -7.87 -8.13
N SER A 343 -10.94 -7.37 -9.32
CA SER A 343 -9.56 -7.01 -9.64
C SER A 343 -9.35 -5.56 -9.21
N GLN A 344 -8.57 -5.34 -8.15
CA GLN A 344 -8.40 -4.00 -7.60
C GLN A 344 -6.99 -3.75 -7.08
N ILE A 345 -6.63 -2.47 -7.11
CA ILE A 345 -5.51 -1.90 -6.35
C ILE A 345 -6.12 -1.17 -5.17
N ARG A 346 -5.80 -1.58 -3.95
CA ARG A 346 -6.22 -0.93 -2.71
C ARG A 346 -5.00 -0.28 -2.06
N VAL A 347 -4.95 1.04 -2.10
CA VAL A 347 -3.87 1.82 -1.50
C VAL A 347 -4.36 2.41 -0.19
N PHE A 348 -3.60 2.23 0.87
CA PHE A 348 -3.91 2.84 2.16
C PHE A 348 -2.76 3.69 2.66
N ARG A 349 -3.08 4.69 3.46
CA ARG A 349 -2.16 5.68 3.98
C ARG A 349 -2.60 6.12 5.38
N PRO A 350 -1.73 6.05 6.39
CA PRO A 350 -2.03 6.60 7.70
C PRO A 350 -2.14 8.13 7.63
N VAL A 351 -3.12 8.67 8.31
CA VAL A 351 -3.35 10.11 8.49
C VAL A 351 -3.02 10.53 9.92
N ALA A 352 -3.31 9.65 10.86
CA ALA A 352 -2.97 9.75 12.27
C ALA A 352 -2.79 8.32 12.83
N VAL A 353 -2.34 8.19 14.06
CA VAL A 353 -2.17 6.88 14.72
C VAL A 353 -3.46 6.04 14.70
N ASP A 354 -4.60 6.70 14.79
CA ASP A 354 -5.94 6.14 14.84
C ASP A 354 -6.80 6.49 13.61
N LYS A 355 -6.19 6.91 12.50
CA LYS A 355 -6.93 7.28 11.29
C LYS A 355 -6.18 6.90 10.01
N THR A 356 -6.86 6.17 9.14
CA THR A 356 -6.31 5.70 7.87
C THR A 356 -7.20 6.09 6.70
N GLU A 357 -6.59 6.57 5.62
CA GLU A 357 -7.24 6.82 4.33
C GLU A 357 -6.99 5.63 3.40
N VAL A 358 -8.02 5.20 2.70
CA VAL A 358 -7.95 4.12 1.71
C VAL A 358 -8.50 4.60 0.38
N THR A 359 -7.77 4.34 -0.69
CA THR A 359 -8.24 4.57 -2.07
C THR A 359 -8.21 3.26 -2.85
N ILE A 360 -9.30 2.94 -3.52
CA ILE A 360 -9.45 1.74 -4.35
C ILE A 360 -9.66 2.09 -5.81
N TYR A 361 -9.00 1.33 -6.68
CA TYR A 361 -9.10 1.43 -8.14
C TYR A 361 -9.42 0.05 -8.70
N CYS A 362 -10.32 -0.01 -9.70
CA CYS A 362 -10.48 -1.21 -10.51
C CYS A 362 -9.34 -1.30 -11.51
N ILE A 363 -8.70 -2.47 -11.62
CA ILE A 363 -7.68 -2.75 -12.62
C ILE A 363 -8.14 -3.88 -13.54
N ALA A 364 -7.80 -3.80 -14.81
CA ALA A 364 -8.27 -4.74 -15.81
C ALA A 364 -7.19 -5.05 -16.85
N PRO A 365 -7.16 -6.28 -17.42
CA PRO A 365 -6.38 -6.58 -18.60
C PRO A 365 -6.84 -5.72 -19.78
N LYS A 366 -5.90 -5.17 -20.54
CA LYS A 366 -6.24 -4.52 -21.81
C LYS A 366 -6.69 -5.57 -22.82
N GLY A 367 -7.64 -5.20 -23.67
CA GLY A 367 -8.15 -6.08 -24.73
C GLY A 367 -9.11 -7.17 -24.27
N GLU A 368 -9.54 -7.20 -22.99
CA GLU A 368 -10.61 -8.12 -22.58
C GLU A 368 -11.93 -7.78 -23.25
N SER A 369 -12.82 -8.78 -23.38
CA SER A 369 -14.15 -8.60 -23.98
C SER A 369 -15.05 -7.65 -23.17
N ASP A 370 -16.04 -7.04 -23.82
CA ASP A 370 -17.01 -6.17 -23.15
C ASP A 370 -17.77 -6.91 -22.04
N SER A 371 -18.06 -8.20 -22.24
CA SER A 371 -18.73 -9.04 -21.24
C SER A 371 -17.83 -9.31 -20.03
N ALA A 372 -16.55 -9.63 -20.23
CA ALA A 372 -15.58 -9.82 -19.17
C ALA A 372 -15.38 -8.51 -18.40
N ARG A 373 -15.27 -7.38 -19.11
CA ARG A 373 -15.18 -6.04 -18.53
C ARG A 373 -16.38 -5.70 -17.65
N ALA A 374 -17.60 -5.94 -18.13
CA ALA A 374 -18.81 -5.69 -17.37
C ALA A 374 -18.88 -6.55 -16.10
N ASN A 375 -18.54 -7.85 -16.20
CA ASN A 375 -18.47 -8.74 -15.04
C ASN A 375 -17.41 -8.27 -14.01
N ARG A 376 -16.24 -7.87 -14.47
CA ARG A 376 -15.16 -7.37 -13.61
C ARG A 376 -15.57 -6.12 -12.83
N ILE A 377 -16.18 -5.14 -13.52
CA ILE A 377 -16.67 -3.92 -12.88
C ILE A 377 -17.74 -4.26 -11.86
N ARG A 378 -18.69 -5.15 -12.21
CA ARG A 378 -19.74 -5.55 -11.30
C ARG A 378 -19.23 -6.24 -10.04
N GLN A 379 -18.27 -7.17 -10.17
CA GLN A 379 -17.62 -7.82 -9.03
C GLN A 379 -16.87 -6.82 -8.16
N TYR A 380 -16.16 -5.85 -8.77
CA TYR A 380 -15.50 -4.77 -8.05
C TYR A 380 -16.47 -3.91 -7.24
N GLU A 381 -17.63 -3.57 -7.79
CA GLU A 381 -18.63 -2.73 -7.12
C GLU A 381 -19.37 -3.46 -6.01
N ASP A 382 -19.68 -4.74 -6.18
CA ASP A 382 -20.55 -5.48 -5.26
C ASP A 382 -19.92 -5.76 -3.91
N PHE A 383 -18.61 -6.01 -3.83
CA PHE A 383 -17.98 -6.49 -2.61
C PHE A 383 -17.03 -5.46 -1.98
N PHE A 384 -15.91 -5.19 -2.61
CA PHE A 384 -14.83 -4.41 -2.02
C PHE A 384 -14.88 -2.90 -2.27
N ASN A 385 -15.83 -2.39 -3.03
CA ASN A 385 -16.00 -0.94 -3.16
C ASN A 385 -16.41 -0.35 -1.81
N ALA A 386 -16.14 0.94 -1.57
CA ALA A 386 -16.55 1.67 -0.38
C ALA A 386 -18.07 1.58 -0.11
N SER A 387 -18.86 1.49 -1.16
CA SER A 387 -20.31 1.28 -1.12
C SER A 387 -20.73 -0.19 -1.35
N GLY A 388 -19.77 -1.10 -1.41
CA GLY A 388 -20.02 -2.53 -1.55
C GLY A 388 -20.56 -3.16 -0.28
N MET A 389 -20.77 -4.46 -0.31
CA MET A 389 -21.40 -5.18 0.80
C MET A 389 -20.42 -5.64 1.87
N ALA A 390 -19.12 -5.64 1.59
CA ALA A 390 -18.11 -6.10 2.56
C ALA A 390 -17.38 -4.96 3.26
N THR A 391 -16.85 -4.00 2.51
CA THR A 391 -16.02 -2.94 3.08
C THR A 391 -16.65 -2.20 4.26
N PRO A 392 -17.94 -1.82 4.29
CA PRO A 392 -18.53 -1.17 5.45
C PRO A 392 -18.51 -2.01 6.73
N ASP A 393 -18.64 -3.34 6.62
CA ASP A 393 -18.58 -4.25 7.75
C ASP A 393 -17.17 -4.25 8.37
N ASP A 394 -16.12 -4.34 7.54
CA ASP A 394 -14.73 -4.25 7.97
C ASP A 394 -14.43 -2.94 8.69
N LEU A 395 -14.92 -1.82 8.16
CA LEU A 395 -14.63 -0.49 8.74
C LEU A 395 -15.20 -0.32 10.14
N GLU A 396 -16.35 -0.92 10.42
CA GLU A 396 -16.94 -0.90 11.77
C GLU A 396 -16.11 -1.74 12.74
N GLU A 397 -15.61 -2.91 12.30
CA GLU A 397 -14.75 -3.73 13.15
C GLU A 397 -13.39 -3.07 13.39
N PHE A 398 -12.79 -2.39 12.41
CA PHE A 398 -11.56 -1.62 12.62
C PHE A 398 -11.75 -0.52 13.65
N ARG A 399 -12.85 0.23 13.56
CA ARG A 399 -13.21 1.28 14.52
C ARG A 399 -13.42 0.71 15.91
N SER A 400 -14.10 -0.43 16.01
CA SER A 400 -14.35 -1.14 17.26
C SER A 400 -13.04 -1.61 17.91
N CYS A 401 -12.15 -2.24 17.12
CA CYS A 401 -10.83 -2.67 17.59
C CYS A 401 -10.00 -1.48 18.07
N GLN A 402 -9.86 -0.42 17.27
CA GLN A 402 -9.09 0.76 17.65
C GLN A 402 -9.56 1.36 18.97
N LYS A 403 -10.88 1.47 19.15
CA LYS A 403 -11.47 1.98 20.38
C LYS A 403 -11.14 1.12 21.60
N THR A 404 -11.15 -0.19 21.44
CA THR A 404 -10.89 -1.12 22.55
C THR A 404 -9.40 -1.35 22.81
N TYR A 405 -8.51 -1.05 21.88
CA TYR A 405 -7.06 -1.09 22.06
C TYR A 405 -6.56 -0.09 23.11
N MET A 406 -7.36 0.91 23.44
CA MET A 406 -7.10 1.80 24.59
C MET A 406 -7.31 1.13 25.95
N ALA A 407 -7.85 -0.09 25.98
CA ALA A 407 -8.10 -0.83 27.23
C ALA A 407 -6.82 -1.50 27.75
N THR A 408 -6.05 -0.80 28.55
CA THR A 408 -4.72 -1.23 29.04
C THR A 408 -4.73 -2.53 29.85
N ALA A 409 -5.90 -2.96 30.36
CA ALA A 409 -6.05 -4.24 31.08
C ALA A 409 -6.07 -5.48 30.14
N ALA A 410 -6.37 -5.27 28.84
CA ALA A 410 -6.40 -6.32 27.81
C ALA A 410 -5.38 -5.97 26.72
N LYS A 411 -4.13 -6.38 26.93
CA LYS A 411 -2.98 -5.88 26.17
C LYS A 411 -2.71 -6.61 24.86
N TRP A 412 -3.23 -7.82 24.67
CA TRP A 412 -2.76 -8.72 23.62
C TRP A 412 -3.85 -9.09 22.63
N ASN A 413 -3.50 -9.08 21.35
CA ASN A 413 -4.19 -9.82 20.30
C ASN A 413 -3.54 -11.19 20.20
N ASP A 414 -4.32 -12.23 19.98
CA ASP A 414 -3.84 -13.60 19.74
C ASP A 414 -3.84 -13.89 18.24
N MET A 415 -2.71 -14.33 17.71
CA MET A 415 -2.48 -14.68 16.31
C MET A 415 -1.99 -16.14 16.18
N SER A 416 -2.35 -16.99 17.14
CA SER A 416 -1.82 -18.36 17.23
C SER A 416 -2.59 -19.37 16.36
N ARG A 417 -3.67 -18.94 15.71
CA ARG A 417 -4.48 -19.82 14.86
C ARG A 417 -3.64 -20.36 13.70
N GLY A 418 -3.67 -21.68 13.52
CA GLY A 418 -2.94 -22.36 12.45
C GLY A 418 -1.45 -22.61 12.71
N ALA A 419 -0.90 -22.16 13.86
CA ALA A 419 0.52 -22.33 14.18
C ALA A 419 1.01 -23.77 14.06
N ALA A 420 0.17 -24.76 14.43
CA ALA A 420 0.50 -26.18 14.32
C ALA A 420 0.53 -26.72 12.88
N HIS A 421 0.01 -25.98 11.91
CA HIS A 421 -0.06 -26.37 10.49
C HIS A 421 0.90 -25.57 9.60
N GLN A 422 1.62 -24.61 10.17
CA GLN A 422 2.52 -23.76 9.40
C GLN A 422 3.68 -24.57 8.80
N ILE A 423 3.96 -24.33 7.54
CA ILE A 423 5.02 -24.97 6.77
C ILE A 423 6.14 -23.94 6.60
N THR A 424 7.36 -24.30 6.95
CA THR A 424 8.55 -23.50 6.61
C THR A 424 8.86 -23.65 5.14
N GLY A 425 8.90 -22.52 4.39
CA GLY A 425 9.16 -22.52 2.96
C GLY A 425 7.92 -22.86 2.12
N ALA A 426 8.17 -23.33 0.90
CA ALA A 426 7.16 -23.60 -0.11
C ALA A 426 6.42 -24.91 0.12
N ASP A 427 5.10 -24.89 0.05
CA ASP A 427 4.26 -26.08 -0.12
C ASP A 427 4.31 -26.62 -1.57
N GLU A 428 3.60 -27.69 -1.85
CA GLU A 428 3.58 -28.31 -3.19
C GLU A 428 2.96 -27.40 -4.25
N ARG A 429 2.00 -26.56 -3.89
CA ARG A 429 1.36 -25.59 -4.81
C ARG A 429 2.31 -24.45 -5.20
N ALA A 430 3.02 -23.89 -4.22
CA ALA A 430 4.03 -22.88 -4.46
C ALA A 430 5.14 -23.43 -5.39
N LYS A 431 5.63 -24.64 -5.09
CA LYS A 431 6.65 -25.34 -5.91
C LYS A 431 6.18 -25.55 -7.35
N ALA A 432 4.91 -25.87 -7.58
CA ALA A 432 4.36 -26.12 -8.92
C ALA A 432 4.44 -24.89 -9.85
N ILE A 433 4.51 -23.69 -9.28
CA ILE A 433 4.64 -22.42 -10.02
C ILE A 433 6.01 -21.74 -9.80
N GLY A 434 6.94 -22.43 -9.15
CA GLY A 434 8.27 -21.92 -8.87
C GLY A 434 8.31 -20.76 -7.87
N LEU A 435 7.36 -20.71 -6.93
CA LEU A 435 7.30 -19.70 -5.87
C LEU A 435 8.03 -20.20 -4.63
N GLU A 436 8.84 -19.35 -4.01
CA GLU A 436 9.68 -19.67 -2.85
C GLU A 436 9.34 -18.76 -1.64
N PRO A 437 8.17 -18.93 -1.00
CA PRO A 437 7.83 -18.19 0.19
C PRO A 437 8.69 -18.60 1.37
N ILE A 438 8.84 -17.75 2.39
CA ILE A 438 9.51 -18.09 3.66
C ILE A 438 8.63 -18.98 4.54
N ALA A 439 7.31 -18.87 4.41
CA ALA A 439 6.36 -19.73 5.07
C ALA A 439 5.07 -19.90 4.26
N SER A 440 4.42 -21.04 4.44
CA SER A 440 3.13 -21.37 3.84
C SER A 440 2.14 -21.81 4.95
N GLY A 441 0.89 -21.36 4.83
CA GLY A 441 -0.24 -21.82 5.67
C GLY A 441 -1.15 -22.73 4.87
N ALA A 442 -1.71 -23.73 5.54
CA ALA A 442 -2.52 -24.77 4.91
C ALA A 442 -3.99 -24.39 4.72
N ARG A 443 -4.44 -23.29 5.35
CA ARG A 443 -5.82 -22.82 5.31
C ARG A 443 -5.87 -21.30 5.17
N THR A 444 -6.89 -20.80 4.50
CA THR A 444 -7.15 -19.34 4.40
C THR A 444 -7.43 -18.68 5.74
N GLU A 445 -7.88 -19.46 6.74
CA GLU A 445 -8.20 -18.96 8.07
C GLU A 445 -7.00 -18.99 9.04
N ASP A 446 -5.84 -19.50 8.61
CA ASP A 446 -4.64 -19.54 9.45
C ASP A 446 -4.01 -18.15 9.55
N GLU A 447 -3.60 -17.78 10.75
CA GLU A 447 -3.09 -16.43 11.07
C GLU A 447 -1.55 -16.35 11.14
N GLY A 448 -0.84 -17.43 10.80
CA GLY A 448 0.63 -17.50 10.86
C GLY A 448 1.37 -16.50 9.97
N LEU A 449 0.68 -15.85 9.03
CA LEU A 449 1.23 -14.77 8.21
C LEU A 449 1.49 -13.47 9.02
N TYR A 450 0.68 -13.17 10.02
CA TYR A 450 0.81 -11.94 10.81
C TYR A 450 2.06 -11.91 11.69
N PRO A 451 2.41 -12.97 12.45
CA PRO A 451 3.69 -13.01 13.18
C PRO A 451 4.90 -12.67 12.29
N ILE A 452 4.92 -13.15 11.05
CA ILE A 452 6.01 -12.89 10.12
C ILE A 452 6.02 -11.40 9.69
N GLN A 453 4.86 -10.84 9.34
CA GLN A 453 4.76 -9.42 8.97
C GLN A 453 5.08 -8.50 10.15
N HIS A 454 4.55 -8.79 11.33
CA HIS A 454 4.84 -8.02 12.54
C HIS A 454 6.30 -8.17 12.98
N GLY A 455 6.92 -9.34 12.77
CA GLY A 455 8.36 -9.56 12.99
C GLY A 455 9.21 -8.67 12.07
N TYR A 456 8.84 -8.57 10.79
CA TYR A 456 9.47 -7.65 9.86
C TYR A 456 9.29 -6.19 10.31
N TRP A 457 8.04 -5.78 10.64
CA TRP A 457 7.75 -4.45 11.18
C TRP A 457 8.62 -4.14 12.40
N LEU A 458 8.68 -5.06 13.38
CA LEU A 458 9.46 -4.86 14.61
C LEU A 458 10.96 -4.71 14.32
N SER A 459 11.49 -5.51 13.38
CA SER A 459 12.87 -5.39 12.93
C SER A 459 13.16 -4.02 12.29
N ALA A 460 12.27 -3.57 11.40
CA ALA A 460 12.38 -2.25 10.77
C ALA A 460 12.33 -1.12 11.81
N MET A 461 11.43 -1.21 12.79
CA MET A 461 11.30 -0.21 13.86
C MET A 461 12.50 -0.18 14.81
N ARG A 462 13.09 -1.34 15.13
CA ARG A 462 14.33 -1.39 15.92
C ARG A 462 15.52 -0.77 15.18
N ASN A 463 15.63 -1.03 13.89
CA ASN A 463 16.66 -0.39 13.05
C ASN A 463 16.44 1.13 12.98
N ALA A 464 15.21 1.57 12.83
CA ALA A 464 14.83 2.99 12.85
C ALA A 464 15.22 3.65 14.18
N LEU A 465 14.88 3.02 15.31
CA LEU A 465 15.24 3.52 16.64
C LEU A 465 16.74 3.62 16.85
N ALA A 466 17.52 2.65 16.34
CA ALA A 466 18.97 2.69 16.38
C ALA A 466 19.52 3.88 15.58
N ALA A 467 19.02 4.09 14.36
CA ALA A 467 19.41 5.23 13.51
C ALA A 467 19.09 6.59 14.17
N GLU A 468 17.92 6.73 14.82
CA GLU A 468 17.59 7.95 15.55
C GLU A 468 18.56 8.22 16.73
N ARG A 469 18.96 7.17 17.46
CA ARG A 469 19.94 7.28 18.54
C ARG A 469 21.34 7.67 18.04
N GLU A 470 21.75 7.13 16.90
CA GLU A 470 23.02 7.50 16.27
C GLU A 470 23.03 8.96 15.79
N ALA A 471 21.92 9.44 15.25
CA ALA A 471 21.79 10.82 14.79
C ALA A 471 21.79 11.86 15.93
N GLN A 472 21.59 11.44 17.19
CA GLN A 472 21.65 12.30 18.37
C GLN A 472 23.10 12.49 18.91
N ASN A 473 23.98 11.56 18.63
CA ASN A 473 25.38 11.57 19.08
C ASN A 473 26.29 12.34 18.11
#